data_14eb115ad78aa207a0932a8e01e6c6a1
#
_entry.id   14eb115ad78aa207a0932a8e01e6c6a1
#
_cell.length_a   1.000
_cell.length_b   1.000
_cell.length_c   1.000
_cell.angle_alpha   90.00
_cell.angle_beta   90.00
_cell.angle_gamma   90.00
#
_symmetry.space_group_name_H-M   'P 1'
#
loop_
_entity.id
_entity.type
_entity.pdbx_description
1 polymer ?
#
loop_
_entity_poly.entity_id
_entity_poly.type
_entity_poly.pdbx_seq_one_letter_code
_entity_poly.pdbx_strand_id
1 'polypeptide(L)'
;MASLAIPITKLRDDAVVPSYAYPGDAGVDLRAVESVSLAPFERALVPTGLAIAIPEGYAGFVQPRSGLAIKQGVTVLNTPGLIDSHYRGELKVALINLDAHSAFEVAPGDRIAQLVIQKVENVEWSVVDALDETERACGGFGSSGVQ
;
A
#
# COMPACT_ATOMS: atom_id res chain seq x y z
N MET A 1 21.10 3.46 12.18
CA MET A 1 20.54 4.25 11.06
C MET A 1 19.72 5.40 11.60
N ALA A 2 19.82 6.57 10.96
CA ALA A 2 18.93 7.67 11.29
C ALA A 2 17.49 7.28 10.90
N SER A 3 16.53 7.51 11.79
CA SER A 3 15.12 7.31 11.52
C SER A 3 14.52 8.57 10.89
N LEU A 4 13.58 8.36 9.97
CA LEU A 4 12.78 9.45 9.39
C LEU A 4 11.57 9.71 10.31
N ALA A 5 11.45 10.92 10.83
CA ALA A 5 10.27 11.31 11.62
C ALA A 5 9.13 11.70 10.67
N ILE A 6 7.98 11.08 10.82
CA ILE A 6 6.76 11.42 10.07
C ILE A 6 5.66 11.82 11.05
N PRO A 7 5.15 13.05 10.97
CA PRO A 7 4.00 13.45 11.76
C PRO A 7 2.78 12.59 11.46
N ILE A 8 2.09 12.16 12.50
CA ILE A 8 0.87 11.36 12.41
C ILE A 8 -0.18 11.88 13.37
N THR A 9 -1.43 11.90 12.95
CA THR A 9 -2.55 12.24 13.80
C THR A 9 -3.59 11.14 13.79
N LYS A 10 -4.21 10.91 14.94
CA LYS A 10 -5.38 10.06 15.09
C LYS A 10 -6.63 10.90 14.84
N LEU A 11 -7.43 10.50 13.87
CA LEU A 11 -8.71 11.14 13.56
C LEU A 11 -9.85 10.58 14.43
N ARG A 12 -9.58 9.46 15.12
CA ARG A 12 -10.47 8.79 16.07
C ARG A 12 -9.65 8.26 17.23
N ASP A 13 -10.23 8.22 18.42
CA ASP A 13 -9.54 7.75 19.62
C ASP A 13 -9.15 6.27 19.55
N ASP A 14 -9.94 5.46 18.82
CA ASP A 14 -9.71 4.03 18.62
C ASP A 14 -8.70 3.70 17.48
N ALA A 15 -8.21 4.70 16.76
CA ALA A 15 -7.17 4.49 15.76
C ALA A 15 -5.84 4.07 16.41
N VAL A 16 -5.14 3.14 15.77
CA VAL A 16 -3.89 2.57 16.29
C VAL A 16 -2.71 3.12 15.48
N VAL A 17 -1.80 3.80 16.15
CA VAL A 17 -0.55 4.26 15.53
C VAL A 17 0.30 3.05 15.15
N PRO A 18 0.73 2.92 13.88
CA PRO A 18 1.48 1.75 13.43
C PRO A 18 2.83 1.62 14.13
N SER A 19 3.26 0.39 14.32
CA SER A 19 4.59 0.06 14.83
C SER A 19 5.17 -1.12 14.08
N TYR A 20 6.49 -1.20 14.00
CA TYR A 20 7.18 -2.36 13.43
C TYR A 20 7.01 -3.59 14.32
N ALA A 21 6.69 -4.73 13.72
CA ALA A 21 6.60 -6.00 14.45
C ALA A 21 7.99 -6.46 14.90
N TYR A 22 8.99 -6.32 14.04
CA TYR A 22 10.39 -6.67 14.32
C TYR A 22 11.32 -5.55 13.89
N PRO A 23 12.47 -5.38 14.60
CA PRO A 23 13.50 -4.45 14.16
C PRO A 23 13.97 -4.79 12.74
N GLY A 24 14.01 -3.78 11.86
CA GLY A 24 14.43 -3.95 10.46
C GLY A 24 13.32 -4.31 9.49
N ASP A 25 12.08 -4.49 9.95
CA ASP A 25 10.94 -4.65 9.04
C ASP A 25 10.79 -3.43 8.14
N ALA A 26 10.39 -3.66 6.89
CA ALA A 26 10.18 -2.59 5.92
C ALA A 26 8.79 -1.95 6.04
N GLY A 27 7.80 -2.70 6.46
CA GLY A 27 6.42 -2.28 6.54
C GLY A 27 5.87 -2.27 7.96
N VAL A 28 4.90 -1.40 8.19
CA VAL A 28 4.10 -1.35 9.41
C VAL A 28 2.67 -1.73 9.10
N ASP A 29 2.01 -2.49 9.98
CA ASP A 29 0.62 -2.89 9.78
C ASP A 29 -0.33 -1.71 9.94
N LEU A 30 -1.30 -1.60 9.03
CA LEU A 30 -2.45 -0.72 9.12
C LEU A 30 -3.66 -1.52 9.62
N ARG A 31 -4.41 -0.94 10.56
CA ARG A 31 -5.58 -1.57 11.17
C ARG A 31 -6.85 -0.85 10.77
N ALA A 32 -7.91 -1.63 10.55
CA ALA A 32 -9.24 -1.10 10.35
C ALA A 32 -9.80 -0.50 11.65
N VAL A 33 -10.62 0.54 11.54
CA VAL A 33 -11.38 1.11 12.67
C VAL A 33 -12.88 0.85 12.56
N GLU A 34 -13.31 0.21 11.47
CA GLU A 34 -14.71 -0.13 11.22
C GLU A 34 -14.85 -1.59 10.80
N SER A 35 -16.03 -2.14 11.04
CA SER A 35 -16.42 -3.45 10.52
C SER A 35 -16.82 -3.34 9.06
N VAL A 36 -16.32 -4.26 8.24
CA VAL A 36 -16.66 -4.35 6.82
C VAL A 36 -16.82 -5.82 6.45
N SER A 37 -17.87 -6.15 5.70
CA SER A 37 -18.06 -7.47 5.10
C SER A 37 -17.84 -7.37 3.60
N LEU A 38 -16.97 -8.22 3.05
CA LEU A 38 -16.68 -8.29 1.63
C LEU A 38 -17.11 -9.65 1.09
N ALA A 39 -18.21 -9.69 0.37
CA ALA A 39 -18.59 -10.87 -0.42
C ALA A 39 -17.54 -11.16 -1.51
N PRO A 40 -17.53 -12.36 -2.12
CA PRO A 40 -16.64 -12.64 -3.23
C PRO A 40 -16.68 -11.55 -4.32
N PHE A 41 -15.49 -11.05 -4.69
CA PHE A 41 -15.26 -9.99 -5.68
C PHE A 41 -15.77 -8.60 -5.29
N GLU A 42 -16.23 -8.41 -4.06
CA GLU A 42 -16.55 -7.10 -3.52
C GLU A 42 -15.29 -6.34 -3.07
N ARG A 43 -15.36 -5.01 -3.20
CA ARG A 43 -14.35 -4.08 -2.70
C ARG A 43 -14.97 -3.05 -1.79
N ALA A 44 -14.18 -2.55 -0.85
CA ALA A 44 -14.55 -1.43 0.02
C ALA A 44 -13.33 -0.60 0.39
N LEU A 45 -13.57 0.66 0.65
CA LEU A 45 -12.57 1.59 1.15
C LEU A 45 -12.63 1.56 2.69
N VAL A 46 -11.65 0.91 3.31
CA VAL A 46 -11.65 0.66 4.76
C VAL A 46 -10.81 1.72 5.48
N PRO A 47 -11.41 2.48 6.41
CA PRO A 47 -10.69 3.53 7.12
C PRO A 47 -9.75 2.99 8.19
N THR A 48 -8.63 3.70 8.40
CA THR A 48 -7.66 3.43 9.47
C THR A 48 -7.76 4.41 10.62
N GLY A 49 -8.46 5.53 10.44
CA GLY A 49 -8.54 6.61 11.43
C GLY A 49 -7.25 7.41 11.59
N LEU A 50 -6.32 7.32 10.64
CA LEU A 50 -5.01 7.95 10.70
C LEU A 50 -4.81 8.91 9.51
N ALA A 51 -4.10 10.01 9.75
CA ALA A 51 -3.56 10.87 8.72
C ALA A 51 -2.08 11.14 9.01
N ILE A 52 -1.25 11.20 7.96
CA ILE A 52 0.20 11.37 8.07
C ILE A 52 0.68 12.50 7.18
N ALA A 53 1.84 13.06 7.52
CA ALA A 53 2.52 14.07 6.71
C ALA A 53 3.87 13.53 6.25
N ILE A 54 3.90 12.90 5.08
CA ILE A 54 5.14 12.37 4.50
C ILE A 54 5.97 13.55 3.98
N PRO A 55 7.28 13.65 4.33
CA PRO A 55 8.14 14.71 3.81
C PRO A 55 8.37 14.59 2.31
N GLU A 56 8.66 15.71 1.65
CA GLU A 56 9.08 15.72 0.25
C GLU A 56 10.30 14.80 0.03
N GLY A 57 10.36 14.16 -1.12
CA GLY A 57 11.38 13.16 -1.45
C GLY A 57 11.04 11.76 -0.96
N TYR A 58 9.89 11.59 -0.31
CA TYR A 58 9.39 10.28 0.15
C TYR A 58 7.95 10.08 -0.29
N ALA A 59 7.54 8.82 -0.33
CA ALA A 59 6.16 8.41 -0.55
C ALA A 59 5.82 7.22 0.35
N GLY A 60 4.53 7.04 0.62
CA GLY A 60 4.00 5.86 1.26
C GLY A 60 3.38 4.91 0.23
N PHE A 61 3.55 3.62 0.45
CA PHE A 61 2.97 2.58 -0.38
C PHE A 61 2.16 1.63 0.49
N VAL A 62 0.86 1.58 0.25
CA VAL A 62 -0.04 0.66 0.93
C VAL A 62 -0.04 -0.66 0.17
N GLN A 63 0.44 -1.70 0.81
CA GLN A 63 0.61 -3.03 0.23
C GLN A 63 -0.25 -4.06 0.96
N PRO A 64 -0.65 -5.15 0.27
CA PRO A 64 -1.37 -6.23 0.92
C PRO A 64 -0.48 -6.99 1.90
N ARG A 65 -1.13 -7.67 2.84
CA ARG A 65 -0.48 -8.62 3.73
C ARG A 65 -0.46 -10.00 3.08
N SER A 66 0.71 -10.62 3.06
CA SER A 66 0.90 -11.93 2.42
C SER A 66 -0.02 -13.02 2.98
N GLY A 67 -0.24 -13.02 4.29
CA GLY A 67 -1.12 -13.98 4.94
C GLY A 67 -2.57 -13.86 4.51
N LEU A 68 -3.10 -12.64 4.40
CA LEU A 68 -4.46 -12.41 3.89
C LEU A 68 -4.57 -12.78 2.41
N ALA A 69 -3.55 -12.45 1.62
CA ALA A 69 -3.52 -12.76 0.20
C ALA A 69 -3.62 -14.27 -0.06
N ILE A 70 -2.77 -15.06 0.58
CA ILE A 70 -2.71 -16.51 0.29
C ILE A 70 -3.80 -17.33 0.99
N LYS A 71 -4.19 -16.95 2.21
CA LYS A 71 -5.16 -17.72 2.98
C LYS A 71 -6.61 -17.32 2.72
N GLN A 72 -6.85 -16.06 2.43
CA GLN A 72 -8.20 -15.47 2.32
C GLN A 72 -8.50 -14.93 0.92
N GLY A 73 -7.50 -14.84 0.03
CA GLY A 73 -7.69 -14.23 -1.29
C GLY A 73 -7.94 -12.71 -1.23
N VAL A 74 -7.56 -12.05 -0.13
CA VAL A 74 -7.80 -10.61 0.08
C VAL A 74 -6.55 -9.82 -0.23
N THR A 75 -6.71 -8.77 -1.02
CA THR A 75 -5.61 -7.89 -1.42
C THR A 75 -6.05 -6.42 -1.40
N VAL A 76 -5.11 -5.53 -1.65
CA VAL A 76 -5.36 -4.11 -1.88
C VAL A 76 -5.54 -3.91 -3.38
N LEU A 77 -6.71 -3.41 -3.79
CA LEU A 77 -7.11 -3.34 -5.20
C LEU A 77 -6.16 -2.52 -6.06
N ASN A 78 -5.66 -1.40 -5.53
CA ASN A 78 -4.73 -0.51 -6.22
C ASN A 78 -3.26 -0.71 -5.81
N THR A 79 -2.91 -1.89 -5.31
CA THR A 79 -1.55 -2.13 -4.82
C THR A 79 -0.47 -1.93 -5.89
N PRO A 80 0.65 -1.26 -5.55
CA PRO A 80 0.91 -0.53 -4.31
C PRO A 80 0.15 0.81 -4.29
N GLY A 81 -0.70 1.00 -3.27
CA GLY A 81 -1.48 2.23 -3.12
C GLY A 81 -0.59 3.41 -2.75
N LEU A 82 -0.54 4.41 -3.61
CA LEU A 82 0.39 5.53 -3.47
C LEU A 82 -0.15 6.61 -2.54
N ILE A 83 0.66 6.99 -1.55
CA ILE A 83 0.42 8.12 -0.65
C ILE A 83 1.49 9.18 -0.92
N ASP A 84 1.08 10.29 -1.50
CA ASP A 84 1.97 11.40 -1.83
C ASP A 84 2.36 12.24 -0.61
N SER A 85 3.51 12.94 -0.69
CA SER A 85 4.02 13.76 0.41
C SER A 85 3.08 14.89 0.82
N HIS A 86 2.27 15.42 -0.07
CA HIS A 86 1.32 16.50 0.23
C HIS A 86 -0.09 16.02 0.59
N TYR A 87 -0.34 14.70 0.58
CA TYR A 87 -1.63 14.17 1.01
C TYR A 87 -1.81 14.30 2.52
N ARG A 88 -2.93 14.88 2.95
CA ARG A 88 -3.26 15.11 4.37
C ARG A 88 -4.57 14.45 4.78
N GLY A 89 -5.20 13.73 3.87
CA GLY A 89 -6.44 13.02 4.16
C GLY A 89 -6.21 11.74 4.96
N GLU A 90 -7.30 11.12 5.35
CA GLU A 90 -7.27 9.84 6.06
C GLU A 90 -6.62 8.74 5.20
N LEU A 91 -5.77 7.93 5.81
CA LEU A 91 -5.29 6.69 5.22
C LEU A 91 -6.43 5.69 5.18
N LYS A 92 -6.86 5.33 3.98
CA LYS A 92 -7.88 4.31 3.74
C LYS A 92 -7.33 3.24 2.83
N VAL A 93 -7.76 2.02 3.07
CA VAL A 93 -7.29 0.85 2.33
C VAL A 93 -8.40 0.34 1.41
N ALA A 94 -8.13 0.33 0.10
CA ALA A 94 -9.05 -0.22 -0.89
C ALA A 94 -8.90 -1.75 -0.92
N LEU A 95 -9.63 -2.46 -0.05
CA LEU A 95 -9.63 -3.92 0.00
C LEU A 95 -10.54 -4.51 -1.06
N ILE A 96 -10.12 -5.64 -1.62
CA ILE A 96 -10.94 -6.50 -2.47
C ILE A 96 -10.81 -7.95 -2.02
N ASN A 97 -11.93 -8.67 -2.01
CA ASN A 97 -11.98 -10.10 -1.77
C ASN A 97 -11.98 -10.83 -3.12
N LEU A 98 -10.89 -11.52 -3.44
CA LEU A 98 -10.76 -12.31 -4.66
C LEU A 98 -11.04 -13.80 -4.44
N ASP A 99 -11.44 -14.21 -3.22
CA ASP A 99 -11.94 -15.56 -3.00
C ASP A 99 -13.25 -15.77 -3.76
N ALA A 100 -13.39 -16.90 -4.41
CA ALA A 100 -14.54 -17.17 -5.27
C ALA A 100 -15.79 -17.63 -4.48
N HIS A 101 -15.62 -18.02 -3.21
CA HIS A 101 -16.65 -18.74 -2.47
C HIS A 101 -17.00 -18.15 -1.11
N SER A 102 -16.01 -17.61 -0.40
CA SER A 102 -16.16 -17.19 0.99
C SER A 102 -16.12 -15.66 1.14
N ALA A 103 -17.04 -15.11 1.92
CA ALA A 103 -16.96 -13.72 2.35
C ALA A 103 -15.78 -13.50 3.30
N PHE A 104 -15.25 -12.30 3.32
CA PHE A 104 -14.20 -11.87 4.24
C PHE A 104 -14.76 -10.81 5.19
N GLU A 105 -14.63 -11.07 6.49
CA GLU A 105 -15.10 -10.17 7.53
C GLU A 105 -13.94 -9.40 8.15
N VAL A 106 -14.06 -8.08 8.16
CA VAL A 106 -13.12 -7.17 8.83
C VAL A 106 -13.78 -6.66 10.10
N ALA A 107 -13.08 -6.79 11.21
CA ALA A 107 -13.48 -6.20 12.49
C ALA A 107 -12.54 -5.04 12.85
N PRO A 108 -13.01 -4.05 13.67
CA PRO A 108 -12.13 -3.01 14.17
C PRO A 108 -10.90 -3.59 14.87
N GLY A 109 -9.73 -3.06 14.57
CA GLY A 109 -8.45 -3.56 15.09
C GLY A 109 -7.77 -4.60 14.22
N ASP A 110 -8.45 -5.17 13.24
CA ASP A 110 -7.84 -6.12 12.31
C ASP A 110 -6.76 -5.45 11.45
N ARG A 111 -5.66 -6.17 11.27
CA ARG A 111 -4.55 -5.77 10.38
C ARG A 111 -4.94 -6.11 8.94
N ILE A 112 -5.16 -5.08 8.13
CA ILE A 112 -5.74 -5.23 6.78
C ILE A 112 -4.75 -4.97 5.64
N ALA A 113 -3.66 -4.28 5.93
CA ALA A 113 -2.64 -3.90 4.96
C ALA A 113 -1.35 -3.55 5.69
N GLN A 114 -0.33 -3.20 4.93
CA GLN A 114 0.92 -2.66 5.47
C GLN A 114 1.34 -1.41 4.70
N LEU A 115 1.99 -0.50 5.42
CA LEU A 115 2.50 0.76 4.86
C LEU A 115 4.02 0.70 4.83
N VAL A 116 4.60 0.99 3.67
CA VAL A 116 6.04 1.11 3.45
C VAL A 116 6.36 2.55 3.04
N ILE A 117 7.34 3.17 3.68
CA ILE A 117 7.84 4.50 3.31
C ILE A 117 9.13 4.33 2.52
N GLN A 118 9.21 4.97 1.35
CA GLN A 118 10.39 4.89 0.48
C GLN A 118 10.79 6.28 -0.03
N LYS A 119 12.07 6.45 -0.30
CA LYS A 119 12.55 7.58 -1.08
C LYS A 119 12.04 7.47 -2.52
N VAL A 120 11.64 8.60 -3.09
CA VAL A 120 11.22 8.68 -4.49
C VAL A 120 11.98 9.78 -5.21
N GLU A 121 12.30 9.52 -6.47
CA GLU A 121 12.95 10.51 -7.31
C GLU A 121 11.93 11.50 -7.87
N ASN A 122 12.31 12.76 -7.90
CA ASN A 122 11.57 13.78 -8.62
C ASN A 122 12.11 13.84 -10.07
N VAL A 123 11.27 13.51 -11.03
CA VAL A 123 11.66 13.34 -12.42
C VAL A 123 11.37 14.60 -13.22
N GLU A 124 12.37 15.09 -13.94
CA GLU A 124 12.23 16.08 -14.99
C GLU A 124 12.32 15.38 -16.35
N TRP A 125 11.29 15.53 -17.15
CA TRP A 125 11.23 14.88 -18.45
C TRP A 125 11.99 15.68 -19.51
N SER A 126 12.96 15.04 -20.17
CA SER A 126 13.66 15.58 -21.32
C SER A 126 13.10 14.95 -22.60
N VAL A 127 12.34 15.74 -23.35
CA VAL A 127 11.76 15.27 -24.61
C VAL A 127 12.84 15.21 -25.67
N VAL A 128 13.00 14.04 -26.28
CA VAL A 128 13.96 13.78 -27.36
C VAL A 128 13.26 13.17 -28.57
N ASP A 129 13.84 13.23 -29.75
CA ASP A 129 13.24 12.68 -30.98
C ASP A 129 13.30 11.13 -30.99
N ALA A 130 14.35 10.56 -30.39
CA ALA A 130 14.54 9.11 -30.31
C ALA A 130 15.32 8.75 -29.04
N LEU A 131 15.12 7.56 -28.56
CA LEU A 131 15.89 6.98 -27.44
C LEU A 131 17.15 6.31 -27.99
N ASP A 132 18.15 6.14 -27.14
CA ASP A 132 19.35 5.37 -27.43
C ASP A 132 19.02 3.90 -27.73
N GLU A 133 19.93 3.23 -28.43
CA GLU A 133 19.80 1.81 -28.72
C GLU A 133 20.32 0.97 -27.57
N THR A 134 19.61 -0.14 -27.28
CA THR A 134 20.05 -1.14 -26.31
C THR A 134 19.90 -2.54 -26.89
N GLU A 135 20.63 -3.50 -26.33
CA GLU A 135 20.53 -4.91 -26.75
C GLU A 135 19.11 -5.48 -26.61
N ARG A 136 18.39 -5.09 -25.54
CA ARG A 136 17.00 -5.49 -25.32
C ARG A 136 16.03 -4.82 -26.29
N ALA A 137 16.34 -3.61 -26.75
CA ALA A 137 15.51 -2.77 -27.62
C ALA A 137 14.05 -2.66 -27.10
N CYS A 138 13.06 -3.03 -27.90
CA CYS A 138 11.64 -2.99 -27.55
C CYS A 138 11.11 -4.29 -26.96
N GLY A 139 11.99 -5.25 -26.62
CA GLY A 139 11.60 -6.53 -26.04
C GLY A 139 10.90 -6.38 -24.69
N GLY A 140 9.70 -6.93 -24.58
CA GLY A 140 8.86 -6.92 -23.37
C GLY A 140 7.85 -8.04 -23.40
N PHE A 141 6.94 -8.07 -22.43
CA PHE A 141 5.83 -9.04 -22.36
C PHE A 141 6.25 -10.50 -22.56
N GLY A 142 7.34 -10.91 -21.86
CA GLY A 142 7.85 -12.27 -21.95
C GLY A 142 8.81 -12.53 -23.11
N SER A 143 9.39 -11.50 -23.73
CA SER A 143 10.36 -11.63 -24.82
C SER A 143 11.61 -12.42 -24.44
N SER A 144 11.93 -12.53 -23.14
CA SER A 144 13.04 -13.33 -22.61
C SER A 144 12.67 -14.82 -22.38
N GLY A 145 11.42 -15.20 -22.63
CA GLY A 145 10.93 -16.56 -22.47
C GLY A 145 10.51 -16.91 -21.04
N VAL A 146 10.08 -18.14 -20.85
CA VAL A 146 9.59 -18.69 -19.56
C VAL A 146 10.63 -19.60 -18.89
N GLN A 147 11.74 -19.91 -19.59
CA GLN A 147 12.82 -20.78 -19.10
C GLN A 147 14.17 -20.07 -19.20
#